data_901ab6066b6e185805596521fc35d5ef
#
_entry.id   901ab6066b6e185805596521fc35d5ef
#
_cell.length_a   1.000
_cell.length_b   1.000
_cell.length_c   1.000
_cell.angle_alpha   90.00
_cell.angle_beta   90.00
_cell.angle_gamma   90.00
#
_symmetry.space_group_name_H-M   'P 1'
#
loop_
_entity.id
_entity.type
_entity.pdbx_description
1 polymer ?
#
loop_
_entity_poly.entity_id
_entity_poly.type
_entity_poly.pdbx_seq_one_letter_code
_entity_poly.pdbx_strand_id
1 'polypeptide(L)'
;KDGFICGIAVATEKDTAYFPLRHSDTDIDYERINKIWQVLNDKIFQNEKITKVFHNAIYDVCWIRAVTGKMIKGRIVDTMIAASVIDENRFKYSLDALSKDYLNEEKYKYDLQKKTMEWSGGMVKDPMTNMHKLPASIVKEYAKQDVSLTLRLWKKFNQELDEILYTRFKEDKEGRKIKNKDGNYIILEEKTCRKIFELETKLFLCLVDMKFKGVRIDVSKAVLFGRHLKKRRDQIIKAIESITTIKVDIWAAASIKKLLDHLCIDDYKVTPKSKMPQLPKDYLKTHRNKFLRAIAKAREYDKAANTFIDGLLGYVHEGRIHADINQIRSDSGGTVTGRFSMSNPNLQQIPAKGYIGSKMRALFLPEEGCNWGSFDYSQQEPRIVVHYAVKIGLPKTEKLEEEFKKGSADFHQIVADMANISRKQAKT
;
A
#
# COMPACT_ATOMS: atom_id res chain seq x y z
N LYS A 1 15.16 -0.05 -12.39
CA LYS A 1 15.66 -1.44 -12.29
C LYS A 1 15.61 -2.03 -13.70
N ASP A 2 16.63 -2.76 -14.08
CA ASP A 2 16.81 -3.36 -15.40
C ASP A 2 15.85 -4.53 -15.60
N GLY A 3 14.61 -4.21 -15.96
CA GLY A 3 13.58 -5.19 -16.26
C GLY A 3 13.07 -5.01 -17.69
N PHE A 4 12.47 -6.04 -18.24
CA PHE A 4 11.85 -6.02 -19.56
C PHE A 4 10.59 -6.89 -19.59
N ILE A 5 9.75 -6.65 -20.58
CA ILE A 5 8.56 -7.46 -20.83
C ILE A 5 8.97 -8.64 -21.70
N CYS A 6 8.81 -9.87 -21.17
CA CYS A 6 9.14 -11.09 -21.89
C CYS A 6 8.05 -11.53 -22.88
N GLY A 7 6.79 -11.17 -22.63
CA GLY A 7 5.66 -11.47 -23.49
C GLY A 7 4.39 -10.74 -23.07
N ILE A 8 3.38 -10.73 -23.92
CA ILE A 8 2.09 -10.10 -23.69
C ILE A 8 0.98 -11.10 -24.04
N ALA A 9 0.07 -11.34 -23.11
CA ALA A 9 -1.16 -12.06 -23.38
C ALA A 9 -2.34 -11.08 -23.49
N VAL A 10 -3.25 -11.37 -24.39
CA VAL A 10 -4.49 -10.63 -24.55
C VAL A 10 -5.67 -11.59 -24.76
N ALA A 11 -6.84 -11.21 -24.26
CA ALA A 11 -8.08 -11.93 -24.47
C ALA A 11 -9.17 -11.01 -25.03
N THR A 12 -9.97 -11.55 -25.90
CA THR A 12 -11.27 -11.01 -26.32
C THR A 12 -12.35 -12.00 -25.90
N GLU A 13 -13.60 -11.67 -26.18
CA GLU A 13 -14.70 -12.62 -25.91
C GLU A 13 -14.60 -13.92 -26.72
N LYS A 14 -13.91 -13.88 -27.87
CA LYS A 14 -13.81 -15.01 -28.80
C LYS A 14 -12.49 -15.75 -28.73
N ASP A 15 -11.40 -15.02 -28.51
CA ASP A 15 -10.05 -15.55 -28.67
C ASP A 15 -9.08 -15.07 -27.60
N THR A 16 -8.03 -15.84 -27.40
CA THR A 16 -6.86 -15.48 -26.60
C THR A 16 -5.59 -15.57 -27.42
N ALA A 17 -4.69 -14.60 -27.28
CA ALA A 17 -3.40 -14.61 -27.96
C ALA A 17 -2.26 -14.35 -26.97
N TYR A 18 -1.09 -14.91 -27.28
CA TYR A 18 0.15 -14.65 -26.58
C TYR A 18 1.20 -14.18 -27.59
N PHE A 19 1.81 -13.05 -27.33
CA PHE A 19 2.88 -12.46 -28.13
C PHE A 19 4.19 -12.62 -27.39
N PRO A 20 5.03 -13.62 -27.71
CA PRO A 20 6.35 -13.76 -27.12
C PRO A 20 7.26 -12.64 -27.66
N LEU A 21 7.98 -11.97 -26.77
CA LEU A 21 8.85 -10.85 -27.11
C LEU A 21 10.34 -11.18 -26.86
N ARG A 22 10.64 -11.68 -25.65
CA ARG A 22 12.01 -11.90 -25.17
C ARG A 22 12.08 -13.11 -24.26
N HIS A 23 11.81 -14.32 -24.81
CA HIS A 23 12.00 -15.58 -24.14
C HIS A 23 13.33 -16.24 -24.56
N SER A 24 13.74 -17.27 -23.85
CA SER A 24 15.00 -17.99 -24.14
C SER A 24 15.02 -18.67 -25.52
N ASP A 25 13.85 -19.03 -26.05
CA ASP A 25 13.63 -19.65 -27.37
C ASP A 25 13.13 -18.65 -28.43
N THR A 26 13.15 -17.38 -28.15
CA THR A 26 12.67 -16.35 -29.08
C THR A 26 13.87 -15.59 -29.64
N ASP A 27 14.06 -15.63 -30.94
CA ASP A 27 15.00 -14.74 -31.62
C ASP A 27 14.57 -13.29 -31.39
N ILE A 28 15.51 -12.47 -30.86
CA ILE A 28 15.25 -11.07 -30.55
C ILE A 28 15.28 -10.27 -31.87
N ASP A 29 14.15 -10.22 -32.53
CA ASP A 29 13.91 -9.31 -33.65
C ASP A 29 13.28 -8.00 -33.12
N TYR A 30 14.09 -6.98 -32.95
CA TYR A 30 13.67 -5.68 -32.45
C TYR A 30 12.65 -4.99 -33.37
N GLU A 31 12.73 -5.18 -34.68
CA GLU A 31 11.77 -4.60 -35.62
C GLU A 31 10.39 -5.22 -35.43
N ARG A 32 10.33 -6.54 -35.31
CA ARG A 32 9.10 -7.28 -35.00
C ARG A 32 8.51 -6.86 -33.63
N ILE A 33 9.35 -6.75 -32.61
CA ILE A 33 8.92 -6.34 -31.26
C ILE A 33 8.33 -4.94 -31.31
N ASN A 34 9.00 -3.99 -31.97
CA ASN A 34 8.52 -2.61 -32.13
C ASN A 34 7.19 -2.56 -32.90
N LYS A 35 7.03 -3.37 -33.94
CA LYS A 35 5.79 -3.46 -34.70
C LYS A 35 4.63 -4.00 -33.84
N ILE A 36 4.87 -5.02 -33.01
CA ILE A 36 3.88 -5.53 -32.06
C ILE A 36 3.46 -4.41 -31.09
N TRP A 37 4.44 -3.70 -30.50
CA TRP A 37 4.16 -2.61 -29.60
C TRP A 37 3.39 -1.47 -30.26
N GLN A 38 3.74 -1.10 -31.49
CA GLN A 38 3.04 -0.08 -32.26
C GLN A 38 1.57 -0.49 -32.48
N VAL A 39 1.32 -1.72 -32.92
CA VAL A 39 -0.05 -2.22 -33.16
C VAL A 39 -0.86 -2.23 -31.85
N LEU A 40 -0.29 -2.78 -30.76
CA LEU A 40 -0.97 -2.82 -29.46
C LEU A 40 -1.25 -1.41 -28.94
N ASN A 41 -0.27 -0.50 -29.06
CA ASN A 41 -0.45 0.88 -28.64
C ASN A 41 -1.57 1.56 -29.43
N ASP A 42 -1.50 1.56 -30.74
CA ASP A 42 -2.41 2.33 -31.60
C ASP A 42 -3.82 1.73 -31.65
N LYS A 43 -3.94 0.41 -31.69
CA LYS A 43 -5.23 -0.27 -31.81
C LYS A 43 -5.91 -0.54 -30.49
N ILE A 44 -5.15 -0.73 -29.41
CA ILE A 44 -5.70 -1.11 -28.11
C ILE A 44 -5.48 -0.01 -27.05
N PHE A 45 -4.23 0.29 -26.71
CA PHE A 45 -3.94 1.13 -25.54
C PHE A 45 -4.35 2.59 -25.71
N GLN A 46 -4.25 3.15 -26.91
CA GLN A 46 -4.69 4.51 -27.22
C GLN A 46 -6.14 4.60 -27.72
N ASN A 47 -6.83 3.48 -27.91
CA ASN A 47 -8.21 3.47 -28.35
C ASN A 47 -9.17 3.69 -27.16
N GLU A 48 -9.79 4.85 -27.10
CA GLU A 48 -10.70 5.23 -26.00
C GLU A 48 -12.01 4.43 -25.98
N LYS A 49 -12.40 3.83 -27.11
CA LYS A 49 -13.63 3.04 -27.22
C LYS A 49 -13.50 1.63 -26.64
N ILE A 50 -12.28 1.16 -26.40
CA ILE A 50 -12.02 -0.16 -25.86
C ILE A 50 -11.83 -0.07 -24.35
N THR A 51 -12.60 -0.80 -23.58
CA THR A 51 -12.34 -1.03 -22.15
C THR A 51 -11.21 -2.05 -21.99
N LYS A 52 -10.16 -1.68 -21.25
CA LYS A 52 -9.03 -2.56 -20.95
C LYS A 52 -9.23 -3.15 -19.56
N VAL A 53 -9.26 -4.47 -19.50
CA VAL A 53 -9.47 -5.23 -18.26
C VAL A 53 -8.15 -5.86 -17.83
N PHE A 54 -7.78 -5.60 -16.58
CA PHE A 54 -6.57 -6.12 -15.96
C PHE A 54 -6.90 -6.83 -14.65
N HIS A 55 -5.91 -7.51 -14.10
CA HIS A 55 -5.88 -7.96 -12.73
C HIS A 55 -4.60 -7.44 -12.06
N ASN A 56 -4.71 -6.60 -11.04
CA ASN A 56 -3.59 -5.82 -10.47
C ASN A 56 -2.97 -4.85 -11.51
N ALA A 57 -3.84 -4.06 -12.10
CA ALA A 57 -3.58 -3.19 -13.24
C ALA A 57 -2.36 -2.25 -13.07
N ILE A 58 -2.05 -1.83 -11.83
CA ILE A 58 -0.94 -0.92 -11.56
C ILE A 58 0.40 -1.50 -12.01
N TYR A 59 0.55 -2.82 -11.95
CA TYR A 59 1.76 -3.50 -12.43
C TYR A 59 1.88 -3.40 -13.96
N ASP A 60 0.86 -3.85 -14.69
CA ASP A 60 0.90 -3.90 -16.15
C ASP A 60 0.91 -2.50 -16.79
N VAL A 61 0.08 -1.59 -16.27
CA VAL A 61 -0.02 -0.22 -16.80
C VAL A 61 1.29 0.56 -16.63
N CYS A 62 2.00 0.38 -15.52
CA CYS A 62 3.32 0.98 -15.33
C CYS A 62 4.34 0.43 -16.34
N TRP A 63 4.34 -0.88 -16.61
CA TRP A 63 5.22 -1.49 -17.60
C TRP A 63 4.90 -1.04 -19.02
N ILE A 64 3.62 -1.02 -19.40
CA ILE A 64 3.17 -0.54 -20.72
C ILE A 64 3.60 0.92 -20.90
N ARG A 65 3.42 1.76 -19.89
CA ARG A 65 3.86 3.15 -19.93
C ARG A 65 5.37 3.29 -20.07
N ALA A 66 6.14 2.46 -19.36
CA ALA A 66 7.60 2.47 -19.44
C ALA A 66 8.11 2.15 -20.86
N VAL A 67 7.45 1.23 -21.55
CA VAL A 67 7.82 0.84 -22.92
C VAL A 67 7.29 1.79 -23.98
N THR A 68 6.05 2.24 -23.85
CA THR A 68 5.38 3.08 -24.87
C THR A 68 5.62 4.58 -24.68
N GLY A 69 6.08 5.01 -23.51
CA GLY A 69 6.17 6.43 -23.12
C GLY A 69 4.81 7.11 -22.93
N LYS A 70 3.70 6.37 -23.09
CA LYS A 70 2.35 6.93 -23.11
C LYS A 70 1.46 6.31 -22.03
N MET A 71 0.56 7.12 -21.47
CA MET A 71 -0.51 6.62 -20.62
C MET A 71 -1.57 5.93 -21.47
N ILE A 72 -2.15 4.84 -20.96
CA ILE A 72 -3.27 4.15 -21.60
C ILE A 72 -4.49 5.08 -21.58
N LYS A 73 -5.21 5.18 -22.70
CA LYS A 73 -6.44 5.96 -22.83
C LYS A 73 -7.69 5.10 -22.70
N GLY A 74 -8.80 5.77 -22.43
CA GLY A 74 -10.11 5.13 -22.25
C GLY A 74 -10.26 4.44 -20.89
N ARG A 75 -11.30 3.64 -20.74
CA ARG A 75 -11.63 2.98 -19.48
C ARG A 75 -10.66 1.84 -19.18
N ILE A 76 -10.07 1.89 -17.99
CA ILE A 76 -9.26 0.81 -17.42
C ILE A 76 -10.05 0.21 -16.29
N VAL A 77 -10.13 -1.09 -16.22
CA VAL A 77 -10.84 -1.86 -15.19
C VAL A 77 -9.86 -2.82 -14.54
N ASP A 78 -9.88 -2.89 -13.22
CA ASP A 78 -9.08 -3.84 -12.44
C ASP A 78 -10.01 -4.78 -11.68
N THR A 79 -9.93 -6.09 -11.99
CA THR A 79 -10.75 -7.10 -11.33
C THR A 79 -10.37 -7.30 -9.86
N MET A 80 -9.15 -6.94 -9.46
CA MET A 80 -8.74 -6.97 -8.05
C MET A 80 -9.43 -5.83 -7.27
N ILE A 81 -9.55 -4.64 -7.85
CA ILE A 81 -10.31 -3.53 -7.28
C ILE A 81 -11.80 -3.90 -7.21
N ALA A 82 -12.37 -4.44 -8.28
CA ALA A 82 -13.77 -4.87 -8.28
C ALA A 82 -14.08 -5.88 -7.17
N ALA A 83 -13.26 -6.92 -7.05
CA ALA A 83 -13.43 -7.95 -6.03
C ALA A 83 -13.35 -7.37 -4.60
N SER A 84 -12.44 -6.43 -4.35
CA SER A 84 -12.28 -5.82 -3.02
C SER A 84 -13.41 -4.85 -2.66
N VAL A 85 -14.04 -4.23 -3.65
CA VAL A 85 -15.22 -3.38 -3.44
C VAL A 85 -16.49 -4.21 -3.21
N ILE A 86 -16.58 -5.39 -3.85
CA ILE A 86 -17.70 -6.32 -3.66
C ILE A 86 -17.62 -6.99 -2.28
N ASP A 87 -16.43 -7.44 -1.88
CA ASP A 87 -16.20 -8.10 -0.59
C ASP A 87 -14.84 -7.69 -0.01
N GLU A 88 -14.84 -6.71 0.89
CA GLU A 88 -13.65 -6.19 1.58
C GLU A 88 -13.11 -7.13 2.66
N ASN A 89 -13.86 -8.16 3.05
CA ASN A 89 -13.48 -9.07 4.13
C ASN A 89 -12.64 -10.25 3.65
N ARG A 90 -12.43 -10.40 2.36
CA ARG A 90 -11.59 -11.48 1.81
C ARG A 90 -10.14 -11.34 2.25
N PHE A 91 -9.50 -12.48 2.51
CA PHE A 91 -8.07 -12.54 2.85
C PHE A 91 -7.18 -12.47 1.61
N LYS A 92 -7.66 -12.95 0.44
CA LYS A 92 -6.88 -13.04 -0.79
C LYS A 92 -7.66 -12.53 -1.98
N TYR A 93 -7.01 -11.70 -2.78
CA TYR A 93 -7.53 -11.14 -4.04
C TYR A 93 -6.65 -11.50 -5.24
N SER A 94 -5.75 -12.47 -5.11
CA SER A 94 -4.98 -12.98 -6.25
C SER A 94 -5.89 -13.61 -7.30
N LEU A 95 -5.47 -13.55 -8.55
CA LEU A 95 -6.23 -14.13 -9.67
C LEU A 95 -6.57 -15.62 -9.44
N ASP A 96 -5.64 -16.36 -8.85
CA ASP A 96 -5.81 -17.76 -8.48
C ASP A 96 -6.94 -17.96 -7.46
N ALA A 97 -6.94 -17.18 -6.37
CA ALA A 97 -7.98 -17.27 -5.35
C ALA A 97 -9.35 -16.87 -5.89
N LEU A 98 -9.41 -15.77 -6.67
CA LEU A 98 -10.68 -15.31 -7.24
C LEU A 98 -11.22 -16.27 -8.30
N SER A 99 -10.37 -16.84 -9.15
CA SER A 99 -10.79 -17.81 -10.16
C SER A 99 -11.34 -19.08 -9.53
N LYS A 100 -10.71 -19.57 -8.48
CA LYS A 100 -11.20 -20.74 -7.73
C LYS A 100 -12.56 -20.46 -7.11
N ASP A 101 -12.73 -19.32 -6.43
CA ASP A 101 -13.95 -19.04 -5.67
C ASP A 101 -15.12 -18.62 -6.56
N TYR A 102 -14.87 -17.83 -7.61
CA TYR A 102 -15.93 -17.26 -8.44
C TYR A 102 -16.20 -18.02 -9.74
N LEU A 103 -15.18 -18.71 -10.27
CA LEU A 103 -15.30 -19.46 -11.54
C LEU A 103 -15.20 -20.98 -11.36
N ASN A 104 -14.86 -21.45 -10.15
CA ASN A 104 -14.57 -22.85 -9.83
C ASN A 104 -13.46 -23.43 -10.73
N GLU A 105 -12.43 -22.62 -11.01
CA GLU A 105 -11.28 -22.98 -11.84
C GLU A 105 -9.96 -22.68 -11.14
N GLU A 106 -9.03 -23.64 -11.26
CA GLU A 106 -7.66 -23.46 -10.78
C GLU A 106 -6.74 -23.02 -11.93
N LYS A 107 -5.71 -22.22 -11.60
CA LYS A 107 -4.72 -21.78 -12.58
C LYS A 107 -3.76 -22.91 -12.94
N TYR A 108 -3.25 -22.89 -14.17
CA TYR A 108 -2.21 -23.80 -14.67
C TYR A 108 -0.83 -23.58 -14.02
N LYS A 109 -0.79 -23.05 -12.79
CA LYS A 109 0.44 -22.80 -12.04
C LYS A 109 1.20 -24.10 -11.76
N TYR A 110 0.48 -25.17 -11.44
CA TYR A 110 1.08 -26.48 -11.23
C TYR A 110 1.69 -27.03 -12.53
N ASP A 111 0.97 -26.91 -13.64
CA ASP A 111 1.46 -27.36 -14.96
C ASP A 111 2.67 -26.54 -15.41
N LEU A 112 2.65 -25.21 -15.18
CA LEU A 112 3.78 -24.36 -15.46
C LEU A 112 5.02 -24.78 -14.64
N GLN A 113 4.85 -25.06 -13.36
CA GLN A 113 5.94 -25.51 -12.48
C GLN A 113 6.48 -26.87 -12.92
N LYS A 114 5.61 -27.84 -13.21
CA LYS A 114 5.98 -29.17 -13.69
C LYS A 114 6.78 -29.09 -14.99
N LYS A 115 6.26 -28.42 -16.01
CA LYS A 115 6.93 -28.22 -17.30
C LYS A 115 8.27 -27.48 -17.16
N THR A 116 8.34 -26.49 -16.24
CA THR A 116 9.60 -25.77 -15.95
C THR A 116 10.62 -26.68 -15.33
N MET A 117 10.24 -27.54 -14.40
CA MET A 117 11.15 -28.48 -13.76
C MET A 117 11.65 -29.54 -14.76
N GLU A 118 10.76 -30.07 -15.59
CA GLU A 118 11.12 -31.02 -16.65
C GLU A 118 12.09 -30.39 -17.65
N TRP A 119 11.80 -29.20 -18.16
CA TRP A 119 12.64 -28.49 -19.11
C TRP A 119 14.01 -28.13 -18.55
N SER A 120 14.08 -27.67 -17.30
CA SER A 120 15.33 -27.21 -16.67
C SER A 120 16.14 -28.32 -16.01
N GLY A 121 15.66 -29.57 -16.02
CA GLY A 121 16.27 -30.66 -15.23
C GLY A 121 16.27 -30.37 -13.73
N GLY A 122 15.28 -29.65 -13.22
CA GLY A 122 15.16 -29.26 -11.80
C GLY A 122 15.95 -28.02 -11.37
N MET A 123 16.69 -27.37 -12.28
CA MET A 123 17.49 -26.18 -11.95
C MET A 123 16.62 -24.93 -11.67
N VAL A 124 15.50 -24.76 -12.36
CA VAL A 124 14.57 -23.65 -12.14
C VAL A 124 13.41 -24.12 -11.29
N LYS A 125 13.46 -23.84 -9.99
CA LYS A 125 12.41 -24.26 -9.03
C LYS A 125 11.20 -23.35 -9.00
N ASP A 126 11.40 -22.04 -9.22
CA ASP A 126 10.32 -21.03 -9.22
C ASP A 126 10.18 -20.42 -10.62
N PRO A 127 9.14 -20.82 -11.39
CA PRO A 127 8.89 -20.27 -12.71
C PRO A 127 8.46 -18.80 -12.68
N MET A 128 7.85 -18.34 -11.59
CA MET A 128 7.29 -16.98 -11.52
C MET A 128 8.39 -15.92 -11.50
N THR A 129 9.46 -16.13 -10.76
CA THR A 129 10.61 -15.22 -10.70
C THR A 129 11.56 -15.37 -11.91
N ASN A 130 11.48 -16.49 -12.63
CA ASN A 130 12.35 -16.82 -13.75
C ASN A 130 11.62 -16.91 -15.10
N MET A 131 10.42 -16.34 -15.22
CA MET A 131 9.58 -16.48 -16.41
C MET A 131 10.28 -16.04 -17.71
N HIS A 132 11.14 -15.03 -17.63
CA HIS A 132 11.95 -14.54 -18.76
C HIS A 132 13.00 -15.55 -19.26
N LYS A 133 13.37 -16.53 -18.45
CA LYS A 133 14.33 -17.60 -18.83
C LYS A 133 13.65 -18.80 -19.48
N LEU A 134 12.31 -18.89 -19.34
CA LEU A 134 11.56 -20.02 -19.85
C LEU A 134 11.29 -19.86 -21.35
N PRO A 135 11.19 -20.97 -22.10
CA PRO A 135 10.68 -20.95 -23.47
C PRO A 135 9.27 -20.40 -23.54
N ALA A 136 8.94 -19.67 -24.60
CA ALA A 136 7.61 -19.14 -24.85
C ALA A 136 6.55 -20.24 -24.90
N SER A 137 6.89 -21.42 -25.41
CA SER A 137 6.03 -22.61 -25.49
C SER A 137 5.55 -23.07 -24.11
N ILE A 138 6.37 -22.94 -23.07
CA ILE A 138 6.01 -23.29 -21.68
C ILE A 138 5.12 -22.24 -21.06
N VAL A 139 5.39 -20.93 -21.31
CA VAL A 139 4.68 -19.81 -20.67
C VAL A 139 3.32 -19.53 -21.34
N LYS A 140 3.18 -19.79 -22.63
CA LYS A 140 2.04 -19.41 -23.48
C LYS A 140 0.69 -19.81 -22.89
N GLU A 141 0.50 -21.06 -22.53
CA GLU A 141 -0.82 -21.54 -22.08
C GLU A 141 -1.19 -20.98 -20.72
N TYR A 142 -0.21 -20.84 -19.81
CA TYR A 142 -0.40 -20.16 -18.53
C TYR A 142 -0.83 -18.69 -18.73
N ALA A 143 -0.13 -17.95 -19.59
CA ALA A 143 -0.42 -16.54 -19.85
C ALA A 143 -1.79 -16.34 -20.53
N LYS A 144 -2.18 -17.24 -21.46
CA LYS A 144 -3.50 -17.23 -22.11
C LYS A 144 -4.62 -17.51 -21.11
N GLN A 145 -4.39 -18.45 -20.17
CA GLN A 145 -5.37 -18.72 -19.12
C GLN A 145 -5.56 -17.50 -18.22
N ASP A 146 -4.48 -16.82 -17.80
CA ASP A 146 -4.56 -15.65 -16.93
C ASP A 146 -5.45 -14.53 -17.50
N VAL A 147 -5.31 -14.22 -18.79
CA VAL A 147 -6.13 -13.17 -19.42
C VAL A 147 -7.57 -13.63 -19.66
N SER A 148 -7.79 -14.92 -19.94
CA SER A 148 -9.14 -15.49 -20.05
C SER A 148 -9.89 -15.43 -18.71
N LEU A 149 -9.26 -15.87 -17.64
CA LEU A 149 -9.82 -15.82 -16.28
C LEU A 149 -10.11 -14.37 -15.86
N THR A 150 -9.20 -13.44 -16.14
CA THR A 150 -9.38 -12.00 -15.85
C THR A 150 -10.62 -11.45 -16.55
N LEU A 151 -10.81 -11.74 -17.82
CA LEU A 151 -11.98 -11.25 -18.57
C LEU A 151 -13.29 -11.87 -18.06
N ARG A 152 -13.29 -13.15 -17.72
CA ARG A 152 -14.47 -13.86 -17.18
C ARG A 152 -14.84 -13.38 -15.79
N LEU A 153 -13.86 -13.15 -14.93
CA LEU A 153 -14.07 -12.51 -13.61
C LEU A 153 -14.68 -11.12 -13.77
N TRP A 154 -14.17 -10.33 -14.73
CA TRP A 154 -14.77 -9.03 -14.98
C TRP A 154 -16.24 -9.09 -15.39
N LYS A 155 -16.59 -10.00 -16.27
CA LYS A 155 -18.00 -10.19 -16.67
C LYS A 155 -18.91 -10.47 -15.46
N LYS A 156 -18.46 -11.30 -14.53
CA LYS A 156 -19.17 -11.60 -13.30
C LYS A 156 -19.23 -10.39 -12.36
N PHE A 157 -18.10 -9.81 -12.03
CA PHE A 157 -18.02 -8.67 -11.13
C PHE A 157 -18.76 -7.43 -11.66
N ASN A 158 -18.78 -7.24 -12.97
CA ASN A 158 -19.51 -6.14 -13.57
C ASN A 158 -21.03 -6.23 -13.32
N GLN A 159 -21.58 -7.43 -13.14
CA GLN A 159 -22.97 -7.64 -12.72
C GLN A 159 -23.14 -7.44 -11.21
N GLU A 160 -22.29 -8.08 -10.40
CA GLU A 160 -22.33 -8.00 -8.93
C GLU A 160 -22.17 -6.56 -8.41
N LEU A 161 -21.39 -5.71 -9.09
CA LEU A 161 -21.25 -4.31 -8.72
C LEU A 161 -22.54 -3.49 -8.77
N ASP A 162 -23.54 -3.94 -9.54
CA ASP A 162 -24.84 -3.29 -9.67
C ASP A 162 -25.90 -3.91 -8.76
N GLU A 163 -25.57 -4.96 -8.01
CA GLU A 163 -26.49 -5.54 -7.03
C GLU A 163 -26.81 -4.54 -5.92
N ILE A 164 -28.09 -4.48 -5.56
CA ILE A 164 -28.58 -3.54 -4.55
C ILE A 164 -28.21 -4.07 -3.17
N LEU A 165 -27.30 -3.36 -2.48
CA LEU A 165 -26.88 -3.68 -1.12
C LEU A 165 -27.80 -3.06 -0.06
N TYR A 166 -28.41 -1.93 -0.38
CA TYR A 166 -29.21 -1.17 0.57
C TYR A 166 -30.28 -0.36 -0.17
N THR A 167 -31.51 -0.44 0.32
CA THR A 167 -32.62 0.38 -0.14
C THR A 167 -33.14 1.26 1.00
N ARG A 168 -33.15 2.58 0.80
CA ARG A 168 -33.73 3.54 1.72
C ARG A 168 -35.13 3.90 1.26
N PHE A 169 -36.08 3.65 2.11
CA PHE A 169 -37.49 3.99 1.87
C PHE A 169 -37.83 5.34 2.47
N LYS A 170 -38.86 5.98 1.93
CA LYS A 170 -39.49 7.14 2.56
C LYS A 170 -40.31 6.67 3.76
N GLU A 171 -40.14 7.29 4.92
CA GLU A 171 -40.80 6.94 6.16
C GLU A 171 -41.61 8.12 6.67
N ASP A 172 -42.68 7.82 7.42
CA ASP A 172 -43.45 8.82 8.17
C ASP A 172 -42.76 9.18 9.50
N LYS A 173 -43.43 10.00 10.32
CA LYS A 173 -42.89 10.46 11.62
C LYS A 173 -42.73 9.32 12.63
N GLU A 174 -43.44 8.23 12.43
CA GLU A 174 -43.43 7.03 13.28
C GLU A 174 -42.45 5.95 12.72
N GLY A 175 -41.70 6.24 11.63
CA GLY A 175 -40.72 5.31 11.02
C GLY A 175 -41.35 4.23 10.13
N ARG A 176 -42.62 4.36 9.75
CA ARG A 176 -43.30 3.41 8.85
C ARG A 176 -43.04 3.77 7.39
N LYS A 177 -42.71 2.81 6.55
CA LYS A 177 -42.47 3.01 5.12
C LYS A 177 -43.74 3.52 4.41
N ILE A 178 -43.61 4.60 3.66
CA ILE A 178 -44.72 5.22 2.90
C ILE A 178 -44.85 4.55 1.53
N LYS A 179 -46.08 4.28 1.12
CA LYS A 179 -46.42 3.78 -0.21
C LYS A 179 -46.88 4.89 -1.15
N ASN A 180 -46.67 4.74 -2.45
CA ASN A 180 -47.20 5.58 -3.49
C ASN A 180 -48.70 5.25 -3.78
N LYS A 181 -49.31 5.91 -4.75
CA LYS A 181 -50.71 5.67 -5.15
C LYS A 181 -50.97 4.26 -5.71
N ASP A 182 -49.91 3.61 -6.23
CA ASP A 182 -49.98 2.28 -6.81
C ASP A 182 -49.69 1.17 -5.79
N GLY A 183 -49.55 1.52 -4.51
CA GLY A 183 -49.30 0.58 -3.42
C GLY A 183 -47.84 0.15 -3.23
N ASN A 184 -46.93 0.67 -4.02
CA ASN A 184 -45.48 0.39 -3.92
C ASN A 184 -44.79 1.30 -2.89
N TYR A 185 -43.82 0.80 -2.15
CA TYR A 185 -43.03 1.63 -1.26
C TYR A 185 -42.22 2.68 -2.03
N ILE A 186 -42.21 3.92 -1.52
CA ILE A 186 -41.43 5.01 -2.12
C ILE A 186 -39.97 4.82 -1.75
N ILE A 187 -39.13 4.51 -2.75
CA ILE A 187 -37.69 4.36 -2.62
C ILE A 187 -37.04 5.74 -2.75
N LEU A 188 -36.25 6.14 -1.75
CA LEU A 188 -35.49 7.39 -1.77
C LEU A 188 -34.05 7.17 -2.33
N GLU A 189 -33.47 6.03 -2.04
CA GLU A 189 -32.10 5.74 -2.44
C GLU A 189 -31.86 4.23 -2.50
N GLU A 190 -31.20 3.79 -3.54
CA GLU A 190 -30.60 2.46 -3.64
C GLU A 190 -29.09 2.60 -3.73
N LYS A 191 -28.37 1.77 -3.00
CA LYS A 191 -26.91 1.77 -2.99
C LYS A 191 -26.37 0.46 -3.54
N THR A 192 -25.45 0.60 -4.45
CA THR A 192 -24.67 -0.49 -5.04
C THR A 192 -23.18 -0.20 -4.85
N CYS A 193 -22.33 -1.18 -5.11
CA CYS A 193 -20.88 -1.00 -5.11
C CYS A 193 -20.36 -0.18 -6.30
N ARG A 194 -21.16 0.02 -7.34
CA ARG A 194 -20.77 0.66 -8.60
C ARG A 194 -20.13 2.03 -8.42
N LYS A 195 -20.72 2.91 -7.63
CA LYS A 195 -20.21 4.27 -7.42
C LYS A 195 -18.82 4.28 -6.78
N ILE A 196 -18.58 3.38 -5.82
CA ILE A 196 -17.29 3.23 -5.15
C ILE A 196 -16.27 2.69 -6.15
N PHE A 197 -16.63 1.66 -6.90
CA PHE A 197 -15.78 1.09 -7.93
C PHE A 197 -15.36 2.12 -9.01
N GLU A 198 -16.29 2.96 -9.46
CA GLU A 198 -15.97 4.03 -10.43
C GLU A 198 -15.04 5.11 -9.83
N LEU A 199 -15.20 5.43 -8.54
CA LEU A 199 -14.29 6.33 -7.83
C LEU A 199 -12.87 5.73 -7.78
N GLU A 200 -12.75 4.48 -7.35
CA GLU A 200 -11.47 3.78 -7.24
C GLU A 200 -10.79 3.62 -8.62
N THR A 201 -11.59 3.35 -9.66
CA THR A 201 -11.10 3.26 -11.04
C THR A 201 -10.53 4.59 -11.56
N LYS A 202 -11.16 5.72 -11.23
CA LYS A 202 -10.64 7.06 -11.58
C LYS A 202 -9.39 7.40 -10.80
N LEU A 203 -9.37 7.08 -9.51
CA LEU A 203 -8.23 7.30 -8.62
C LEU A 203 -7.00 6.50 -9.05
N PHE A 204 -7.20 5.30 -9.58
CA PHE A 204 -6.14 4.41 -10.06
C PHE A 204 -5.15 5.12 -11.00
N LEU A 205 -5.63 5.93 -11.95
CA LEU A 205 -4.76 6.64 -12.90
C LEU A 205 -3.83 7.64 -12.18
N CYS A 206 -4.34 8.31 -11.16
CA CYS A 206 -3.53 9.19 -10.31
C CYS A 206 -2.41 8.43 -9.60
N LEU A 207 -2.71 7.22 -9.09
CA LEU A 207 -1.74 6.39 -8.38
C LEU A 207 -0.68 5.82 -9.33
N VAL A 208 -1.05 5.49 -10.57
CA VAL A 208 -0.09 5.13 -11.63
C VAL A 208 0.87 6.28 -11.91
N ASP A 209 0.37 7.52 -12.06
CA ASP A 209 1.21 8.70 -12.25
C ASP A 209 2.16 8.93 -11.07
N MET A 210 1.66 8.85 -9.85
CA MET A 210 2.47 8.99 -8.64
C MET A 210 3.57 7.93 -8.56
N LYS A 211 3.25 6.66 -8.80
CA LYS A 211 4.21 5.56 -8.79
C LYS A 211 5.25 5.71 -9.90
N PHE A 212 4.81 6.03 -11.11
CA PHE A 212 5.69 6.18 -12.27
C PHE A 212 6.65 7.36 -12.10
N LYS A 213 6.14 8.50 -11.64
CA LYS A 213 6.94 9.70 -11.38
C LYS A 213 7.92 9.46 -10.21
N GLY A 214 7.48 8.80 -9.15
CA GLY A 214 8.24 8.65 -7.93
C GLY A 214 8.54 10.00 -7.24
N VAL A 215 9.35 9.97 -6.20
CA VAL A 215 9.77 11.17 -5.46
C VAL A 215 11.28 11.32 -5.52
N ARG A 216 11.77 12.54 -5.79
CA ARG A 216 13.20 12.88 -5.81
C ARG A 216 13.78 12.82 -4.41
N ILE A 217 15.01 12.30 -4.29
CA ILE A 217 15.75 12.25 -3.03
C ILE A 217 17.18 12.76 -3.24
N ASP A 218 17.68 13.55 -2.30
CA ASP A 218 19.08 13.94 -2.23
C ASP A 218 19.92 12.78 -1.68
N VAL A 219 20.42 11.95 -2.60
CA VAL A 219 21.19 10.75 -2.27
C VAL A 219 22.46 11.09 -1.50
N SER A 220 23.17 12.15 -1.90
CA SER A 220 24.40 12.57 -1.25
C SER A 220 24.17 12.97 0.20
N LYS A 221 23.16 13.81 0.45
CA LYS A 221 22.78 14.19 1.82
C LYS A 221 22.27 12.99 2.62
N ALA A 222 21.52 12.06 1.99
CA ALA A 222 21.03 10.86 2.67
C ALA A 222 22.21 10.00 3.17
N VAL A 223 23.20 9.72 2.32
CA VAL A 223 24.41 8.97 2.68
C VAL A 223 25.18 9.67 3.82
N LEU A 224 25.41 10.98 3.70
CA LEU A 224 26.11 11.76 4.74
C LEU A 224 25.34 11.74 6.06
N PHE A 225 24.03 11.89 6.00
CA PHE A 225 23.19 11.87 7.21
C PHE A 225 23.18 10.49 7.86
N GLY A 226 23.09 9.41 7.08
CA GLY A 226 23.20 8.04 7.58
C GLY A 226 24.52 7.77 8.29
N ARG A 227 25.63 8.20 7.72
CA ARG A 227 26.97 8.12 8.35
C ARG A 227 27.03 8.92 9.65
N HIS A 228 26.46 10.14 9.67
CA HIS A 228 26.39 10.96 10.87
C HIS A 228 25.62 10.26 11.99
N LEU A 229 24.45 9.67 11.69
CA LEU A 229 23.63 8.96 12.67
C LEU A 229 24.38 7.74 13.23
N LYS A 230 25.02 6.95 12.38
CA LYS A 230 25.83 5.78 12.81
C LYS A 230 26.99 6.24 13.72
N LYS A 231 27.70 7.30 13.36
CA LYS A 231 28.77 7.87 14.21
C LYS A 231 28.24 8.31 15.58
N ARG A 232 27.09 8.98 15.63
CA ARG A 232 26.48 9.42 16.90
C ARG A 232 26.04 8.22 17.76
N ARG A 233 25.47 7.18 17.16
CA ARG A 233 25.15 5.92 17.84
C ARG A 233 26.40 5.31 18.48
N ASP A 234 27.46 5.18 17.70
CA ASP A 234 28.71 4.56 18.14
C ASP A 234 29.41 5.36 19.25
N GLN A 235 29.35 6.69 19.19
CA GLN A 235 29.83 7.56 20.26
C GLN A 235 29.09 7.30 21.58
N ILE A 236 27.77 7.15 21.54
CA ILE A 236 26.97 6.83 22.73
C ILE A 236 27.34 5.46 23.28
N ILE A 237 27.44 4.44 22.45
CA ILE A 237 27.79 3.08 22.86
C ILE A 237 29.18 3.07 23.52
N LYS A 238 30.19 3.67 22.87
CA LYS A 238 31.55 3.79 23.42
C LYS A 238 31.59 4.56 24.75
N ALA A 239 30.79 5.61 24.89
CA ALA A 239 30.70 6.34 26.16
C ALA A 239 30.07 5.47 27.29
N ILE A 240 29.07 4.66 26.99
CA ILE A 240 28.53 3.72 27.97
C ILE A 240 29.60 2.69 28.35
N GLU A 241 30.26 2.07 27.36
CA GLU A 241 31.29 1.05 27.57
C GLU A 241 32.49 1.56 28.35
N SER A 242 32.96 2.79 28.07
CA SER A 242 34.11 3.38 28.79
C SER A 242 33.82 3.68 30.26
N ILE A 243 32.57 3.96 30.61
CA ILE A 243 32.17 4.26 32.00
C ILE A 243 31.83 3.00 32.79
N THR A 244 31.14 2.05 32.12
CA THR A 244 30.61 0.86 32.79
C THR A 244 31.49 -0.37 32.61
N THR A 245 32.49 -0.34 31.73
CA THR A 245 33.30 -1.48 31.28
C THR A 245 32.51 -2.62 30.63
N ILE A 246 31.20 -2.45 30.40
CA ILE A 246 30.30 -3.42 29.81
C ILE A 246 30.15 -3.16 28.33
N LYS A 247 30.50 -4.14 27.47
CA LYS A 247 30.17 -4.08 26.04
C LYS A 247 28.66 -4.18 25.82
N VAL A 248 28.09 -3.21 25.13
CA VAL A 248 26.65 -3.09 24.95
C VAL A 248 26.25 -3.26 23.49
N ASP A 249 25.49 -4.33 23.21
CA ASP A 249 24.63 -4.40 22.03
C ASP A 249 23.26 -3.83 22.41
N ILE A 250 22.93 -2.71 21.79
CA ILE A 250 21.70 -1.95 22.11
C ILE A 250 20.41 -2.67 21.77
N TRP A 251 20.44 -3.73 20.96
CA TRP A 251 19.25 -4.51 20.58
C TRP A 251 19.17 -5.86 21.29
N ALA A 252 20.28 -6.43 21.72
CA ALA A 252 20.31 -7.72 22.37
C ALA A 252 19.88 -7.62 23.86
N ALA A 253 18.72 -8.19 24.18
CA ALA A 253 18.17 -8.16 25.54
C ALA A 253 19.16 -8.72 26.59
N ALA A 254 19.91 -9.79 26.27
CA ALA A 254 20.92 -10.36 27.14
C ALA A 254 22.11 -9.42 27.40
N SER A 255 22.53 -8.62 26.39
CA SER A 255 23.58 -7.63 26.58
C SER A 255 23.13 -6.50 27.48
N ILE A 256 21.89 -6.01 27.25
CA ILE A 256 21.34 -4.95 28.10
C ILE A 256 21.08 -5.45 29.53
N LYS A 257 20.69 -6.73 29.71
CA LYS A 257 20.52 -7.32 31.04
C LYS A 257 21.82 -7.20 31.86
N LYS A 258 22.97 -7.53 31.27
CA LYS A 258 24.29 -7.39 31.94
C LYS A 258 24.54 -5.94 32.41
N LEU A 259 24.16 -4.97 31.59
CA LEU A 259 24.27 -3.56 31.98
C LEU A 259 23.30 -3.20 33.10
N LEU A 260 22.05 -3.68 33.07
CA LEU A 260 21.07 -3.45 34.13
C LEU A 260 21.53 -4.06 35.45
N ASP A 261 22.02 -5.29 35.43
CA ASP A 261 22.56 -5.98 36.61
C ASP A 261 23.76 -5.19 37.23
N HIS A 262 24.69 -4.72 36.37
CA HIS A 262 25.80 -3.86 36.78
C HIS A 262 25.36 -2.52 37.39
N LEU A 263 24.26 -1.96 36.91
CA LEU A 263 23.71 -0.68 37.40
C LEU A 263 22.70 -0.86 38.55
N CYS A 264 22.50 -2.09 39.04
CA CYS A 264 21.51 -2.45 40.08
C CYS A 264 20.10 -1.92 39.72
N ILE A 265 19.66 -2.14 38.49
CA ILE A 265 18.34 -1.72 37.98
C ILE A 265 17.49 -2.97 37.78
N ASP A 266 16.38 -3.10 38.50
CA ASP A 266 15.45 -4.24 38.52
C ASP A 266 13.98 -3.86 38.27
N ASP A 267 13.68 -2.58 38.13
CA ASP A 267 12.32 -2.03 37.94
C ASP A 267 11.76 -2.19 36.52
N TYR A 268 12.07 -3.31 35.84
CA TYR A 268 11.63 -3.63 34.49
C TYR A 268 10.78 -4.90 34.42
N LYS A 269 9.91 -5.02 33.40
CA LYS A 269 9.16 -6.23 33.11
C LYS A 269 10.04 -7.24 32.38
N VAL A 270 9.79 -8.53 32.61
CA VAL A 270 10.48 -9.63 31.92
C VAL A 270 9.55 -10.37 30.96
N THR A 271 10.12 -10.97 29.92
CA THR A 271 9.38 -11.87 29.03
C THR A 271 8.99 -13.16 29.77
N PRO A 272 7.78 -13.71 29.58
CA PRO A 272 7.33 -14.91 30.30
C PRO A 272 8.24 -16.13 30.10
N LYS A 273 8.67 -16.37 28.85
CA LYS A 273 9.45 -17.56 28.48
C LYS A 273 10.95 -17.40 28.76
N SER A 274 11.58 -16.35 28.23
CA SER A 274 13.04 -16.21 28.27
C SER A 274 13.57 -15.46 29.48
N LYS A 275 12.67 -14.89 30.32
CA LYS A 275 13.01 -14.08 31.51
C LYS A 275 13.93 -12.88 31.20
N MET A 276 13.94 -12.44 29.93
CA MET A 276 14.73 -11.29 29.48
C MET A 276 13.99 -9.97 29.70
N PRO A 277 14.70 -8.86 29.94
CA PRO A 277 14.09 -7.55 30.17
C PRO A 277 13.28 -7.08 28.94
N GLN A 278 12.06 -6.62 29.23
CA GLN A 278 11.22 -5.90 28.27
C GLN A 278 11.48 -4.41 28.44
N LEU A 279 12.10 -3.79 27.43
CA LEU A 279 12.50 -2.40 27.47
C LEU A 279 11.79 -1.61 26.36
N PRO A 280 10.50 -1.28 26.55
CA PRO A 280 9.76 -0.48 25.61
C PRO A 280 10.37 0.93 25.50
N LYS A 281 10.12 1.55 24.34
CA LYS A 281 10.72 2.86 24.00
C LYS A 281 10.46 3.91 25.08
N ASP A 282 9.25 3.96 25.61
CA ASP A 282 8.86 4.97 26.60
C ASP A 282 9.54 4.73 27.95
N TYR A 283 9.63 3.47 28.39
CA TYR A 283 10.40 3.11 29.58
C TYR A 283 11.84 3.62 29.50
N LEU A 284 12.54 3.32 28.39
CA LEU A 284 13.92 3.76 28.19
C LEU A 284 14.04 5.29 28.14
N LYS A 285 13.11 5.99 27.48
CA LYS A 285 13.16 7.45 27.32
C LYS A 285 12.91 8.24 28.60
N THR A 286 12.01 7.73 29.44
CA THR A 286 11.56 8.42 30.66
C THR A 286 12.28 7.94 31.91
N HIS A 287 13.08 6.89 31.82
CA HIS A 287 13.77 6.30 32.96
C HIS A 287 14.76 7.30 33.61
N ARG A 288 14.83 7.29 34.94
CA ARG A 288 15.73 8.18 35.73
C ARG A 288 17.22 7.99 35.42
N ASN A 289 17.62 6.76 35.06
CA ASN A 289 19.01 6.43 34.79
C ASN A 289 19.45 6.97 33.40
N LYS A 290 20.59 7.70 33.37
CA LYS A 290 21.13 8.32 32.16
C LYS A 290 21.54 7.31 31.09
N PHE A 291 22.04 6.13 31.46
CA PHE A 291 22.48 5.12 30.51
C PHE A 291 21.30 4.51 29.75
N LEU A 292 20.14 4.29 30.40
CA LEU A 292 18.95 3.81 29.71
C LEU A 292 18.40 4.84 28.73
N ARG A 293 18.41 6.13 29.09
CA ARG A 293 18.07 7.20 28.14
C ARG A 293 19.07 7.28 26.98
N ALA A 294 20.35 7.04 27.23
CA ALA A 294 21.39 6.97 26.20
C ALA A 294 21.17 5.80 25.25
N ILE A 295 20.80 4.61 25.76
CA ILE A 295 20.38 3.46 24.92
C ILE A 295 19.17 3.80 24.07
N ALA A 296 18.13 4.45 24.63
CA ALA A 296 16.99 4.92 23.85
C ALA A 296 17.41 5.81 22.68
N LYS A 297 18.37 6.71 22.93
CA LYS A 297 18.88 7.61 21.90
C LYS A 297 19.75 6.90 20.87
N ALA A 298 20.58 5.95 21.28
CA ALA A 298 21.36 5.12 20.39
C ALA A 298 20.45 4.26 19.46
N ARG A 299 19.39 3.65 20.02
CA ARG A 299 18.37 2.93 19.23
C ARG A 299 17.64 3.84 18.24
N GLU A 300 17.35 5.08 18.63
CA GLU A 300 16.72 6.05 17.74
C GLU A 300 17.62 6.39 16.54
N TYR A 301 18.92 6.61 16.76
CA TYR A 301 19.90 6.86 15.70
C TYR A 301 20.10 5.62 14.83
N ASP A 302 20.23 4.45 15.42
CA ASP A 302 20.41 3.20 14.70
C ASP A 302 19.22 2.88 13.78
N LYS A 303 18.00 2.97 14.32
CA LYS A 303 16.79 2.77 13.52
C LYS A 303 16.67 3.81 12.38
N ALA A 304 17.01 5.06 12.66
CA ALA A 304 17.00 6.11 11.64
C ALA A 304 18.01 5.84 10.52
N ALA A 305 19.22 5.40 10.86
CA ALA A 305 20.25 5.09 9.87
C ALA A 305 19.94 3.82 9.08
N ASN A 306 19.76 2.70 9.76
CA ASN A 306 19.67 1.38 9.10
C ASN A 306 18.28 1.11 8.51
N THR A 307 17.20 1.37 9.27
CA THR A 307 15.84 1.06 8.80
C THR A 307 15.34 2.09 7.79
N PHE A 308 15.57 3.40 8.06
CA PHE A 308 15.04 4.42 7.17
C PHE A 308 16.04 4.83 6.09
N ILE A 309 17.27 5.29 6.43
CA ILE A 309 18.19 5.82 5.41
C ILE A 309 18.67 4.70 4.49
N ASP A 310 19.27 3.65 5.03
CA ASP A 310 19.78 2.54 4.21
C ASP A 310 18.63 1.83 3.49
N GLY A 311 17.46 1.67 4.15
CA GLY A 311 16.25 1.14 3.53
C GLY A 311 15.77 1.98 2.35
N LEU A 312 15.73 3.31 2.46
CA LEU A 312 15.36 4.21 1.37
C LEU A 312 16.37 4.14 0.22
N LEU A 313 17.67 4.17 0.54
CA LEU A 313 18.75 4.15 -0.45
C LEU A 313 18.72 2.87 -1.30
N GLY A 314 18.29 1.72 -0.73
CA GLY A 314 18.11 0.47 -1.46
C GLY A 314 17.03 0.51 -2.54
N TYR A 315 16.13 1.49 -2.50
CA TYR A 315 15.05 1.67 -3.48
C TYR A 315 15.26 2.85 -4.43
N VAL A 316 16.41 3.53 -4.35
CA VAL A 316 16.70 4.66 -5.23
C VAL A 316 17.04 4.15 -6.63
N HIS A 317 16.38 4.73 -7.62
CA HIS A 317 16.65 4.57 -9.03
C HIS A 317 16.68 5.95 -9.68
N GLU A 318 17.79 6.30 -10.34
CA GLU A 318 17.98 7.62 -10.99
C GLU A 318 17.62 8.83 -10.09
N GLY A 319 18.01 8.76 -8.82
CA GLY A 319 17.75 9.84 -7.85
C GLY A 319 16.29 9.92 -7.36
N ARG A 320 15.47 8.90 -7.64
CA ARG A 320 14.06 8.82 -7.24
C ARG A 320 13.74 7.53 -6.49
N ILE A 321 12.68 7.59 -5.72
CA ILE A 321 12.07 6.43 -5.06
C ILE A 321 10.68 6.23 -5.65
N HIS A 322 10.41 5.03 -6.15
CA HIS A 322 9.14 4.62 -6.75
C HIS A 322 8.47 3.61 -5.81
N ALA A 323 7.85 4.10 -4.74
CA ALA A 323 7.17 3.24 -3.78
C ALA A 323 5.94 2.57 -4.41
N ASP A 324 5.64 1.35 -3.96
CA ASP A 324 4.37 0.72 -4.27
C ASP A 324 3.25 1.37 -3.46
N ILE A 325 2.19 1.77 -4.15
CA ILE A 325 1.00 2.36 -3.54
C ILE A 325 -0.10 1.32 -3.61
N ASN A 326 -0.51 0.80 -2.46
CA ASN A 326 -1.58 -0.17 -2.35
C ASN A 326 -2.90 0.59 -2.14
N GLN A 327 -3.72 0.64 -3.16
CA GLN A 327 -5.01 1.34 -3.17
C GLN A 327 -6.04 0.60 -2.33
N ILE A 328 -6.01 -0.73 -2.41
CA ILE A 328 -6.92 -1.65 -1.73
C ILE A 328 -6.12 -2.71 -0.99
N ARG A 329 -6.79 -3.50 -0.16
CA ARG A 329 -6.19 -4.70 0.41
C ARG A 329 -5.85 -5.71 -0.69
N SER A 330 -4.66 -6.30 -0.60
CA SER A 330 -4.18 -7.37 -1.47
C SER A 330 -3.33 -8.35 -0.67
N ASP A 331 -2.90 -9.44 -1.30
CA ASP A 331 -2.01 -10.44 -0.68
C ASP A 331 -0.65 -9.84 -0.27
N SER A 332 -0.25 -8.72 -0.89
CA SER A 332 1.04 -8.04 -0.66
C SER A 332 0.94 -6.79 0.23
N GLY A 333 -0.25 -6.42 0.67
CA GLY A 333 -0.43 -5.22 1.49
C GLY A 333 -1.82 -4.60 1.36
N GLY A 334 -1.93 -3.33 1.75
CA GLY A 334 -3.20 -2.60 1.74
C GLY A 334 -3.95 -2.61 3.06
N THR A 335 -5.09 -1.94 3.11
CA THR A 335 -5.95 -1.84 4.29
C THR A 335 -7.39 -2.21 3.94
N VAL A 336 -8.13 -2.75 4.89
CA VAL A 336 -9.59 -3.01 4.72
C VAL A 336 -10.43 -1.73 4.82
N THR A 337 -9.85 -0.63 5.26
CA THR A 337 -10.56 0.63 5.53
C THR A 337 -10.58 1.59 4.34
N GLY A 338 -10.04 1.20 3.18
CA GLY A 338 -9.90 2.07 2.01
C GLY A 338 -8.81 3.14 2.13
N ARG A 339 -8.00 3.14 3.21
CA ARG A 339 -6.80 3.98 3.30
C ARG A 339 -5.70 3.40 2.44
N PHE A 340 -4.93 4.23 1.76
CA PHE A 340 -3.71 3.79 1.09
C PHE A 340 -2.69 3.25 2.08
N SER A 341 -1.97 2.23 1.66
CA SER A 341 -0.71 1.87 2.29
C SER A 341 0.42 1.91 1.27
N MET A 342 1.64 2.02 1.75
CA MET A 342 2.83 2.02 0.89
C MET A 342 3.78 0.92 1.30
N SER A 343 4.47 0.34 0.31
CA SER A 343 5.52 -0.65 0.48
C SER A 343 6.64 -0.42 -0.54
N ASN A 344 7.77 -1.02 -0.32
CA ASN A 344 8.94 -1.02 -1.22
C ASN A 344 9.42 0.38 -1.70
N PRO A 345 9.68 1.36 -0.79
CA PRO A 345 9.58 1.36 0.66
C PRO A 345 8.28 1.97 1.19
N ASN A 346 8.00 1.81 2.50
CA ASN A 346 6.86 2.49 3.11
C ASN A 346 7.19 3.95 3.44
N LEU A 347 6.86 4.86 2.53
CA LEU A 347 7.10 6.30 2.68
C LEU A 347 6.19 6.96 3.74
N GLN A 348 5.07 6.34 4.11
CA GLN A 348 4.16 6.87 5.14
C GLN A 348 4.73 6.76 6.55
N GLN A 349 5.74 5.90 6.76
CA GLN A 349 6.37 5.71 8.07
C GLN A 349 7.59 6.63 8.32
N ILE A 350 7.93 7.50 7.36
CA ILE A 350 9.04 8.43 7.52
C ILE A 350 8.77 9.36 8.71
N PRO A 351 9.69 9.43 9.70
CA PRO A 351 9.52 10.27 10.86
C PRO A 351 9.26 11.74 10.48
N ALA A 352 8.29 12.36 11.17
CA ALA A 352 7.91 13.74 10.89
C ALA A 352 8.40 14.72 11.97
N LYS A 353 8.58 14.24 13.21
CA LYS A 353 8.84 15.09 14.38
C LYS A 353 10.29 15.01 14.86
N GLY A 354 10.75 16.06 15.50
CA GLY A 354 12.08 16.15 16.08
C GLY A 354 13.20 16.33 15.06
N TYR A 355 14.44 16.40 15.54
CA TYR A 355 15.63 16.64 14.71
C TYR A 355 15.77 15.62 13.56
N ILE A 356 15.66 14.33 13.86
CA ILE A 356 15.79 13.27 12.86
C ILE A 356 14.69 13.38 11.82
N GLY A 357 13.43 13.57 12.25
CA GLY A 357 12.29 13.67 11.35
C GLY A 357 12.42 14.85 10.38
N SER A 358 12.77 16.02 10.87
CA SER A 358 12.94 17.21 10.01
C SER A 358 14.07 17.02 8.99
N LYS A 359 15.22 16.44 9.42
CA LYS A 359 16.35 16.17 8.52
C LYS A 359 16.02 15.08 7.48
N MET A 360 15.29 14.02 7.87
CA MET A 360 14.85 12.98 6.93
C MET A 360 13.88 13.52 5.88
N ARG A 361 12.91 14.33 6.28
CA ARG A 361 11.96 14.94 5.33
C ARG A 361 12.66 15.91 4.37
N ALA A 362 13.70 16.62 4.83
CA ALA A 362 14.49 17.50 3.99
C ALA A 362 15.37 16.78 2.94
N LEU A 363 15.42 15.43 2.97
CA LEU A 363 16.06 14.65 1.91
C LEU A 363 15.19 14.53 0.65
N PHE A 364 13.87 14.68 0.80
CA PHE A 364 12.94 14.62 -0.33
C PHE A 364 12.86 15.99 -1.00
N LEU A 365 13.08 16.00 -2.31
CA LEU A 365 13.17 17.22 -3.08
C LEU A 365 11.93 17.41 -3.96
N PRO A 366 11.42 18.63 -4.15
CA PRO A 366 10.44 18.90 -5.19
C PRO A 366 11.08 18.78 -6.57
N GLU A 367 10.30 18.87 -7.63
CA GLU A 367 10.83 19.02 -8.98
C GLU A 367 11.59 20.35 -9.10
N GLU A 368 12.49 20.45 -10.07
CA GLU A 368 13.22 21.69 -10.33
C GLU A 368 12.26 22.82 -10.67
N GLY A 369 12.47 23.98 -10.07
CA GLY A 369 11.58 25.13 -10.21
C GLY A 369 10.24 25.01 -9.47
N CYS A 370 10.00 23.93 -8.71
CA CYS A 370 8.77 23.71 -7.95
C CYS A 370 9.02 23.80 -6.43
N ASN A 371 7.93 23.98 -5.70
CA ASN A 371 7.93 23.94 -4.23
C ASN A 371 7.02 22.81 -3.73
N TRP A 372 7.22 22.36 -2.49
CA TRP A 372 6.29 21.46 -1.82
C TRP A 372 5.06 22.23 -1.35
N GLY A 373 3.89 21.73 -1.74
CA GLY A 373 2.62 22.07 -1.12
C GLY A 373 2.18 20.95 -0.17
N SER A 374 1.77 21.31 1.05
CA SER A 374 1.19 20.37 2.01
C SER A 374 -0.25 20.75 2.27
N PHE A 375 -1.17 19.87 1.95
CA PHE A 375 -2.61 20.06 2.12
C PHE A 375 -3.15 18.96 3.00
N ASP A 376 -3.85 19.33 4.07
CA ASP A 376 -4.45 18.39 5.02
C ASP A 376 -5.82 18.89 5.47
N TYR A 377 -6.80 18.00 5.50
CA TYR A 377 -8.13 18.33 6.00
C TYR A 377 -8.10 18.48 7.53
N SER A 378 -8.54 19.64 8.01
CA SER A 378 -8.64 19.86 9.44
C SER A 378 -9.71 18.97 10.06
N GLN A 379 -9.29 18.06 10.93
CA GLN A 379 -10.19 17.19 11.70
C GLN A 379 -11.17 16.40 10.83
N GLN A 380 -10.72 15.80 9.72
CA GLN A 380 -11.59 15.11 8.76
C GLN A 380 -12.45 14.03 9.42
N GLU A 381 -11.84 13.12 10.18
CA GLU A 381 -12.55 12.02 10.83
C GLU A 381 -13.57 12.50 11.85
N PRO A 382 -13.26 13.42 12.79
CA PRO A 382 -14.24 14.01 13.68
C PRO A 382 -15.42 14.68 12.94
N ARG A 383 -15.16 15.40 11.86
CA ARG A 383 -16.23 16.01 11.05
C ARG A 383 -17.17 14.98 10.45
N ILE A 384 -16.63 13.86 9.96
CA ILE A 384 -17.44 12.77 9.40
C ILE A 384 -18.29 12.11 10.52
N VAL A 385 -17.70 11.87 11.68
CA VAL A 385 -18.42 11.31 12.84
C VAL A 385 -19.60 12.22 13.23
N VAL A 386 -19.36 13.52 13.39
CA VAL A 386 -20.43 14.49 13.72
C VAL A 386 -21.48 14.54 12.62
N HIS A 387 -21.09 14.55 11.35
CA HIS A 387 -22.02 14.53 10.23
C HIS A 387 -22.99 13.34 10.30
N TYR A 388 -22.47 12.14 10.54
CA TYR A 388 -23.32 10.95 10.65
C TYR A 388 -24.15 10.95 11.94
N ALA A 389 -23.61 11.43 13.06
CA ALA A 389 -24.35 11.55 14.30
C ALA A 389 -25.59 12.48 14.16
N VAL A 390 -25.42 13.62 13.49
CA VAL A 390 -26.53 14.51 13.13
C VAL A 390 -27.52 13.81 12.20
N LYS A 391 -27.03 13.15 11.18
CA LYS A 391 -27.86 12.49 10.16
C LYS A 391 -28.76 11.40 10.73
N ILE A 392 -28.33 10.70 11.77
CA ILE A 392 -29.13 9.68 12.47
C ILE A 392 -29.89 10.23 13.68
N GLY A 393 -29.88 11.56 13.90
CA GLY A 393 -30.68 12.23 14.92
C GLY A 393 -30.19 12.02 16.36
N LEU A 394 -28.85 11.82 16.58
CA LEU A 394 -28.36 11.74 17.94
C LEU A 394 -28.54 13.07 18.69
N PRO A 395 -28.99 13.04 19.97
CA PRO A 395 -29.24 14.26 20.72
C PRO A 395 -27.97 15.08 20.94
N LYS A 396 -28.13 16.40 20.98
CA LYS A 396 -27.07 17.41 21.25
C LYS A 396 -25.98 17.51 20.19
N THR A 397 -26.19 16.97 18.99
CA THR A 397 -25.19 16.96 17.91
C THR A 397 -25.26 18.22 17.03
N GLU A 398 -26.42 18.91 16.97
CA GLU A 398 -26.63 20.10 16.15
C GLU A 398 -25.70 21.25 16.57
N LYS A 399 -25.53 21.47 17.87
CA LYS A 399 -24.61 22.48 18.39
C LYS A 399 -23.14 22.18 17.98
N LEU A 400 -22.73 20.93 18.04
CA LEU A 400 -21.42 20.50 17.66
C LEU A 400 -21.20 20.66 16.15
N GLU A 401 -22.20 20.35 15.33
CA GLU A 401 -22.18 20.60 13.88
C GLU A 401 -21.96 22.07 13.55
N GLU A 402 -22.69 22.99 14.24
CA GLU A 402 -22.52 24.42 14.06
C GLU A 402 -21.10 24.91 14.42
N GLU A 403 -20.53 24.41 15.51
CA GLU A 403 -19.16 24.73 15.91
C GLU A 403 -18.16 24.28 14.86
N PHE A 404 -18.36 23.09 14.28
CA PHE A 404 -17.51 22.62 13.16
C PHE A 404 -17.70 23.45 11.90
N LYS A 405 -18.94 23.89 11.58
CA LYS A 405 -19.18 24.76 10.43
C LYS A 405 -18.54 26.14 10.62
N LYS A 406 -18.51 26.68 11.82
CA LYS A 406 -17.84 27.95 12.18
C LYS A 406 -16.30 27.81 12.23
N GLY A 407 -15.76 26.61 12.20
CA GLY A 407 -14.32 26.34 12.31
C GLY A 407 -13.76 26.51 13.72
N SER A 408 -14.61 26.70 14.74
CA SER A 408 -14.20 26.90 16.14
C SER A 408 -14.06 25.59 16.92
N ALA A 409 -14.60 24.48 16.42
CA ALA A 409 -14.57 23.20 17.14
C ALA A 409 -13.17 22.60 17.22
N ASP A 410 -12.72 22.31 18.44
CA ASP A 410 -11.59 21.40 18.71
C ASP A 410 -12.13 20.11 19.34
N PHE A 411 -12.38 19.10 18.50
CA PHE A 411 -12.95 17.83 18.94
C PHE A 411 -12.13 17.16 20.05
N HIS A 412 -10.81 17.25 19.98
CA HIS A 412 -9.95 16.66 21.01
C HIS A 412 -10.05 17.42 22.34
N GLN A 413 -10.27 18.73 22.30
CA GLN A 413 -10.52 19.50 23.52
C GLN A 413 -11.89 19.18 24.10
N ILE A 414 -12.92 19.07 23.25
CA ILE A 414 -14.27 18.67 23.69
C ILE A 414 -14.23 17.30 24.38
N VAL A 415 -13.56 16.31 23.80
CA VAL A 415 -13.38 14.97 24.41
C VAL A 415 -12.57 15.05 25.71
N ALA A 416 -11.53 15.88 25.76
CA ALA A 416 -10.71 16.09 26.94
C ALA A 416 -11.54 16.67 28.11
N ASP A 417 -12.36 17.67 27.83
CA ASP A 417 -13.23 18.31 28.81
C ASP A 417 -14.34 17.36 29.30
N MET A 418 -14.94 16.59 28.39
CA MET A 418 -15.96 15.59 28.75
C MET A 418 -15.42 14.45 29.60
N ALA A 419 -14.20 13.97 29.32
CA ALA A 419 -13.58 12.84 30.00
C ALA A 419 -12.68 13.25 31.18
N ASN A 420 -12.53 14.54 31.44
CA ASN A 420 -11.61 15.12 32.44
C ASN A 420 -10.16 14.61 32.28
N ILE A 421 -9.67 14.60 31.05
CA ILE A 421 -8.32 14.21 30.70
C ILE A 421 -7.61 15.34 29.93
N SER A 422 -6.28 15.23 29.80
CA SER A 422 -5.57 16.21 28.97
C SER A 422 -5.92 16.06 27.47
N ARG A 423 -5.90 17.17 26.72
CA ARG A 423 -6.08 17.17 25.27
C ARG A 423 -5.12 16.22 24.54
N LYS A 424 -3.91 16.02 25.11
CA LYS A 424 -2.94 15.06 24.58
C LYS A 424 -3.42 13.61 24.73
N GLN A 425 -4.05 13.26 25.85
CA GLN A 425 -4.62 11.94 26.07
C GLN A 425 -5.86 11.72 25.20
N ALA A 426 -6.71 12.74 25.03
CA ALA A 426 -7.87 12.68 24.14
C ALA A 426 -7.52 12.50 22.65
N LYS A 427 -6.27 12.78 22.27
CA LYS A 427 -5.78 12.60 20.90
C LYS A 427 -5.24 11.19 20.64
N THR A 428 -5.07 10.35 21.67
CA THR A 428 -4.52 9.00 21.57
C THR A 428 -5.63 7.99 21.42
#